data_4fad25e634c0543518f422a0daf74b1b
#
_entry.id   4fad25e634c0543518f422a0daf74b1b
#
_cell.length_a   1.000
_cell.length_b   1.000
_cell.length_c   1.000
_cell.angle_alpha   90.00
_cell.angle_beta   90.00
_cell.angle_gamma   90.00
#
_symmetry.space_group_name_H-M   'P 1'
#
loop_
_entity.id
_entity.type
_entity.pdbx_description
1 polymer ?
#
loop_
_entity_poly.entity_id
_entity_poly.type
_entity_poly.pdbx_seq_one_letter_code
_entity_poly.pdbx_strand_id
1 'polypeptide(L)'
;MFAVNGILFNHESPRRGETFVTRKITRAVGAIKAGKQEVVKLGNLHSTRDWGHARDYVECMWLMLQQVHPVRVPQPLSSCFAFLVVAQRPSQC
;
A
#
# COMPACT_ATOMS: atom_id res chain seq x y z
N MET A 1 2.90 -26.94 -0.33
CA MET A 1 2.38 -25.77 0.44
C MET A 1 1.89 -24.73 -0.56
N PHE A 2 0.70 -24.19 -0.37
CA PHE A 2 0.21 -23.07 -1.18
C PHE A 2 0.80 -21.77 -0.61
N ALA A 3 1.49 -20.99 -1.42
CA ALA A 3 2.10 -19.75 -1.00
C ALA A 3 1.86 -18.66 -2.06
N VAL A 4 1.63 -17.45 -1.60
CA VAL A 4 1.33 -16.29 -2.45
C VAL A 4 2.26 -15.14 -2.05
N ASN A 5 2.85 -14.48 -3.03
CA ASN A 5 3.66 -13.29 -2.84
C ASN A 5 2.90 -12.05 -3.31
N GLY A 6 2.88 -11.02 -2.48
CA GLY A 6 2.35 -9.70 -2.84
C GLY A 6 3.47 -8.68 -2.92
N ILE A 7 3.44 -7.81 -3.93
CA ILE A 7 4.30 -6.63 -4.00
C ILE A 7 3.44 -5.46 -3.53
N LEU A 8 3.81 -4.92 -2.37
CA LEU A 8 3.04 -3.92 -1.66
C LEU A 8 3.84 -2.62 -1.61
N PHE A 9 3.28 -1.56 -2.17
CA PHE A 9 3.92 -0.25 -2.16
C PHE A 9 3.63 0.51 -0.86
N ASN A 10 3.04 1.70 -0.92
CA ASN A 10 2.86 2.51 0.28
C ASN A 10 1.52 2.20 0.97
N HIS A 11 1.59 1.90 2.24
CA HIS A 11 0.42 1.60 3.07
C HIS A 11 0.12 2.79 3.96
N GLU A 12 -1.11 3.24 3.93
CA GLU A 12 -1.57 4.37 4.71
C GLU A 12 -2.59 3.95 5.76
N SER A 13 -2.47 4.55 6.93
CA SER A 13 -3.43 4.37 8.03
C SER A 13 -3.20 5.44 9.10
N PRO A 14 -4.07 5.55 10.11
CA PRO A 14 -3.81 6.39 11.28
C PRO A 14 -2.53 6.04 12.04
N ARG A 15 -2.01 4.82 11.84
CA ARG A 15 -0.76 4.34 12.43
C ARG A 15 0.49 4.60 11.58
N ARG A 16 0.34 5.23 10.40
CA ARG A 16 1.50 5.55 9.53
C ARG A 16 2.51 6.39 10.30
N GLY A 17 3.79 6.05 10.18
CA GLY A 17 4.87 6.76 10.87
C GLY A 17 4.94 8.25 10.50
N GLU A 18 5.35 9.09 11.43
CA GLU A 18 5.31 10.55 11.31
C GLU A 18 6.27 11.13 10.26
N THR A 19 7.30 10.39 9.89
CA THR A 19 8.28 10.76 8.87
C THR A 19 7.77 10.60 7.45
N PHE A 20 6.69 9.84 7.26
CA PHE A 20 6.09 9.62 5.94
C PHE A 20 5.22 10.79 5.51
N VAL A 21 5.18 11.01 4.19
CA VAL A 21 4.61 12.22 3.58
C VAL A 21 3.15 12.46 3.99
N THR A 22 2.30 11.45 4.01
CA THR A 22 0.88 11.59 4.38
C THR A 22 0.72 12.03 5.82
N ARG A 23 1.46 11.42 6.76
CA ARG A 23 1.44 11.81 8.16
C ARG A 23 2.07 13.18 8.38
N LYS A 24 3.13 13.50 7.66
CA LYS A 24 3.74 14.84 7.67
C LYS A 24 2.74 15.91 7.23
N ILE A 25 1.97 15.65 6.16
CA ILE A 25 0.95 16.59 5.66
C ILE A 25 -0.16 16.76 6.70
N THR A 26 -0.74 15.68 7.21
CA THR A 26 -1.86 15.76 8.17
C THR A 26 -1.47 16.49 9.46
N ARG A 27 -0.25 16.27 9.96
CA ARG A 27 0.29 17.01 11.12
C ARG A 27 0.49 18.49 10.82
N ALA A 28 1.04 18.80 9.66
CA ALA A 28 1.25 20.19 9.25
C ALA A 28 -0.08 20.93 9.09
N VAL A 29 -1.10 20.31 8.50
CA VAL A 29 -2.46 20.89 8.41
C VAL A 29 -3.02 21.17 9.80
N GLY A 30 -2.88 20.23 10.75
CA GLY A 30 -3.28 20.45 12.14
C GLY A 30 -2.53 21.61 12.81
N ALA A 31 -1.22 21.72 12.59
CA ALA A 31 -0.40 22.79 13.11
C ALA A 31 -0.77 24.17 12.52
N ILE A 32 -1.03 24.23 11.22
CA ILE A 32 -1.48 25.44 10.52
C ILE A 32 -2.83 25.89 11.09
N LYS A 33 -3.79 24.98 11.24
CA LYS A 33 -5.09 25.27 11.83
C LYS A 33 -4.99 25.80 13.27
N ALA A 34 -4.00 25.32 14.01
CA ALA A 34 -3.74 25.76 15.38
C ALA A 34 -2.87 27.05 15.46
N GLY A 35 -2.54 27.69 14.33
CA GLY A 35 -1.71 28.88 14.28
C GLY A 35 -0.24 28.68 14.67
N LYS A 36 0.22 27.42 14.72
CA LYS A 36 1.61 27.06 15.10
C LYS A 36 2.58 26.98 13.93
N GLN A 37 2.07 26.97 12.72
CA GLN A 37 2.84 26.85 11.49
C GLN A 37 2.09 27.54 10.36
N GLU A 38 2.83 28.16 9.43
CA GLU A 38 2.21 28.86 8.30
C GLU A 38 2.23 28.06 7.00
N VAL A 39 3.27 27.24 6.80
CA VAL A 39 3.50 26.52 5.54
C VAL A 39 3.95 25.09 5.76
N VAL A 40 3.63 24.21 4.82
CA VAL A 40 4.17 22.84 4.74
C VAL A 40 5.37 22.82 3.81
N LYS A 41 6.52 22.38 4.31
CA LYS A 41 7.71 22.16 3.48
C LYS A 41 7.71 20.70 3.01
N LEU A 42 7.51 20.50 1.70
CA LEU A 42 7.62 19.21 1.04
C LEU A 42 8.90 19.16 0.20
N GLY A 43 9.43 17.95 0.00
CA GLY A 43 10.58 17.73 -0.86
C GLY A 43 10.21 17.73 -2.34
N ASN A 44 10.44 16.60 -3.03
CA ASN A 44 10.13 16.48 -4.45
C ASN A 44 8.62 16.41 -4.70
N LEU A 45 8.04 17.45 -5.29
CA LEU A 45 6.61 17.54 -5.63
C LEU A 45 6.23 16.76 -6.89
N HIS A 46 7.20 16.39 -7.72
CA HIS A 46 6.96 15.68 -8.98
C HIS A 46 6.99 14.15 -8.83
N SER A 47 7.29 13.65 -7.64
CA SER A 47 7.28 12.22 -7.38
C SER A 47 5.88 11.67 -7.35
N THR A 48 5.60 10.73 -8.24
CA THR A 48 4.38 9.90 -8.17
C THR A 48 4.58 8.75 -7.21
N ARG A 49 3.53 8.40 -6.46
CA ARG A 49 3.50 7.29 -5.52
C ARG A 49 2.15 6.61 -5.60
N ASP A 50 2.16 5.31 -5.41
CA ASP A 50 0.95 4.52 -5.24
C ASP A 50 0.66 4.40 -3.75
N TRP A 51 -0.53 4.84 -3.33
CA TRP A 51 -0.97 4.81 -1.94
C TRP A 51 -2.27 4.04 -1.80
N GLY A 52 -2.31 3.11 -0.88
CA GLY A 52 -3.51 2.39 -0.52
C GLY A 52 -3.68 2.30 0.99
N HIS A 53 -4.88 2.06 1.45
CA HIS A 53 -5.12 1.88 2.88
C HIS A 53 -4.67 0.49 3.33
N ALA A 54 -3.97 0.41 4.45
CA ALA A 54 -3.40 -0.84 4.97
C ALA A 54 -4.44 -1.94 5.15
N ARG A 55 -5.68 -1.59 5.51
CA ARG A 55 -6.79 -2.53 5.66
C ARG A 55 -7.12 -3.24 4.36
N ASP A 56 -7.16 -2.50 3.25
CA ASP A 56 -7.50 -3.04 1.94
C ASP A 56 -6.42 -4.02 1.47
N TYR A 57 -5.15 -3.71 1.73
CA TYR A 57 -4.04 -4.62 1.45
C TYR A 57 -4.13 -5.92 2.25
N VAL A 58 -4.43 -5.83 3.56
CA VAL A 58 -4.56 -7.01 4.42
C VAL A 58 -5.75 -7.87 3.99
N GLU A 59 -6.88 -7.26 3.67
CA GLU A 59 -8.05 -7.98 3.15
C GLU A 59 -7.72 -8.70 1.83
N CYS A 60 -7.04 -8.03 0.92
CA CYS A 60 -6.61 -8.64 -0.33
C CYS A 60 -5.63 -9.82 -0.11
N MET A 61 -4.66 -9.68 0.80
CA MET A 61 -3.75 -10.76 1.15
C MET A 61 -4.51 -11.99 1.69
N TRP A 62 -5.51 -11.75 2.53
CA TRP A 62 -6.34 -12.83 3.06
C TRP A 62 -7.14 -13.52 1.96
N LEU A 63 -7.79 -12.75 1.08
CA LEU A 63 -8.55 -13.27 -0.06
C LEU A 63 -7.67 -14.09 -1.02
N MET A 64 -6.43 -13.66 -1.26
CA MET A 64 -5.49 -14.40 -2.09
C MET A 64 -5.18 -15.79 -1.52
N LEU A 65 -5.08 -15.91 -0.19
CA LEU A 65 -4.83 -17.19 0.47
C LEU A 65 -6.05 -18.12 0.45
N GLN A 66 -7.25 -17.61 0.21
CA GLN A 66 -8.48 -18.42 0.11
C GLN A 66 -8.68 -19.00 -1.31
N GLN A 67 -7.86 -18.65 -2.28
CA GLN A 67 -8.02 -19.15 -3.65
C GLN A 67 -7.60 -20.62 -3.76
N VAL A 68 -8.41 -21.41 -4.44
CA VAL A 68 -8.14 -22.84 -4.67
C VAL A 68 -7.09 -23.03 -5.78
N HIS A 69 -7.02 -22.10 -6.72
CA HIS A 69 -6.07 -22.14 -7.83
C HIS A 69 -5.27 -20.85 -7.91
N PRO A 70 -3.97 -20.94 -8.23
CA PRO A 70 -3.16 -19.76 -8.44
C PRO A 70 -3.66 -18.99 -9.66
N VAL A 71 -4.24 -17.83 -9.43
CA VAL A 71 -4.66 -16.92 -10.50
C VAL A 71 -3.50 -15.97 -10.76
N ARG A 72 -2.94 -16.01 -11.96
CA ARG A 72 -2.18 -14.87 -12.47
C ARG A 72 -3.21 -13.79 -12.79
N VAL A 73 -3.18 -12.69 -12.06
CA VAL A 73 -3.95 -11.51 -12.44
C VAL A 73 -3.20 -10.84 -13.58
N PRO A 74 -3.70 -10.91 -14.83
CA PRO A 74 -3.14 -10.09 -15.89
C PRO A 74 -3.48 -8.64 -15.59
N GLN A 75 -2.49 -7.77 -15.64
CA GLN A 75 -2.74 -6.32 -15.65
C GLN A 75 -3.64 -5.96 -16.85
N PRO A 76 -4.56 -4.96 -16.84
CA PRO A 76 -4.55 -3.82 -15.93
C PRO A 76 -5.89 -3.59 -15.21
N LEU A 77 -5.92 -3.69 -13.93
CA LEU A 77 -6.94 -2.97 -13.17
C LEU A 77 -6.31 -1.65 -12.74
N SER A 78 -6.81 -0.60 -13.35
CA SER A 78 -6.51 0.78 -13.02
C SER A 78 -6.59 1.00 -11.52
N SER A 79 -5.54 1.62 -11.01
CA SER A 79 -5.40 2.15 -9.66
C SER A 79 -5.34 1.13 -8.50
N CYS A 80 -4.20 1.11 -7.88
CA CYS A 80 -3.88 0.75 -6.50
C CYS A 80 -3.33 -0.63 -6.17
N PHE A 81 -3.35 -1.65 -7.02
CA PHE A 81 -2.82 -2.95 -6.59
C PHE A 81 -1.98 -3.63 -7.67
N ALA A 82 -0.67 -3.50 -7.58
CA ALA A 82 0.24 -4.41 -8.28
C ALA A 82 0.50 -5.63 -7.38
N PHE A 83 -0.33 -6.65 -7.48
CA PHE A 83 -0.07 -7.93 -6.84
C PHE A 83 0.49 -8.91 -7.88
N LEU A 84 1.69 -9.38 -7.68
CA LEU A 84 2.23 -10.51 -8.41
C LEU A 84 1.95 -11.78 -7.58
N VAL A 85 0.98 -12.58 -8.01
CA VAL A 85 0.74 -13.90 -7.44
C VAL A 85 1.71 -14.88 -8.07
N VAL A 86 2.72 -15.30 -7.35
CA VAL A 86 3.59 -16.41 -7.73
C VAL A 86 3.18 -17.62 -6.92
N ALA A 87 2.43 -18.53 -7.53
CA ALA A 87 2.16 -19.82 -6.92
C ALA A 87 3.32 -20.77 -7.20
N GLN A 88 4.00 -21.23 -6.17
CA GLN A 88 4.90 -22.35 -6.28
C GLN A 88 4.10 -23.65 -6.20
N ARG A 89 4.12 -24.44 -7.27
CA ARG A 89 3.65 -25.81 -7.21
C ARG A 89 4.55 -26.60 -6.27
N PRO A 90 4.03 -27.49 -5.41
CA PRO A 90 4.86 -28.49 -4.78
C PRO A 90 5.48 -29.33 -5.91
N SER A 91 6.79 -29.48 -5.90
CA SER A 91 7.48 -30.49 -6.71
C SER A 91 6.84 -31.84 -6.40
N GLN A 92 6.27 -32.47 -7.42
CA GLN A 92 5.90 -33.87 -7.30
C GLN A 92 7.20 -34.68 -7.11
N CYS A 93 7.36 -35.27 -5.95
CA CYS A 93 8.21 -36.43 -5.76
C CYS A 93 7.44 -37.67 -6.16
#